data_408b24cec6d7905deafa5f0c01ad153a
#
_entry.id   408b24cec6d7905deafa5f0c01ad153a
#
_cell.length_a   1.000
_cell.length_b   1.000
_cell.length_c   1.000
_cell.angle_alpha   90.00
_cell.angle_beta   90.00
_cell.angle_gamma   90.00
#
_symmetry.space_group_name_H-M   'P 1'
#
loop_
_entity.id
_entity.type
_entity.pdbx_description
1 polymer ?
#
loop_
_entity_poly.entity_id
_entity_poly.type
_entity_poly.pdbx_seq_one_letter_code
_entity_poly.pdbx_strand_id
1 'polypeptide(L)'
;EPDRNMSRSPLFQVMFVLQNTPLDAAAKTPSFAMHVIEPDERTAKFDITLVMAESENGFYAEFEYNTDLFKKDSITRMAAHFESLLHQMVKTPHQKISELELVTADEKNLILDKWNDTAVDFPSNKCINELFQDRVAATPDAPAVHFDGTTLTFAQLNERVNALAHYLRGLGLGPESFVGISVDKSIEQVVGLLGVLKAGGV
;
A
#
# COMPACT_ATOMS: atom_id res chain seq x y z
N GLU A 1 28.20 -22.05 -11.94
CA GLU A 1 28.58 -21.68 -10.59
C GLU A 1 27.67 -20.51 -10.15
N PRO A 2 26.94 -20.60 -9.02
CA PRO A 2 26.08 -19.49 -8.61
C PRO A 2 26.92 -18.27 -8.23
N ASP A 3 26.46 -17.09 -8.60
CA ASP A 3 27.09 -15.82 -8.22
C ASP A 3 27.19 -15.71 -6.70
N ARG A 4 28.42 -15.64 -6.20
CA ARG A 4 28.70 -15.54 -4.75
C ARG A 4 28.51 -14.10 -4.29
N ASN A 5 27.32 -13.80 -3.77
CA ASN A 5 27.09 -12.57 -3.03
C ASN A 5 27.27 -12.85 -1.53
N MET A 6 28.21 -12.14 -0.90
CA MET A 6 28.53 -12.34 0.53
C MET A 6 27.37 -11.96 1.46
N SER A 7 26.36 -11.22 0.98
CA SER A 7 25.22 -10.78 1.79
C SER A 7 24.00 -11.72 1.72
N ARG A 8 24.06 -12.81 0.93
CA ARG A 8 22.93 -13.76 0.77
C ARG A 8 23.43 -15.18 0.66
N SER A 9 22.65 -16.13 1.21
CA SER A 9 22.88 -17.55 0.96
C SER A 9 22.81 -17.84 -0.56
N PRO A 10 23.78 -18.54 -1.16
CA PRO A 10 23.82 -18.72 -2.61
C PRO A 10 22.76 -19.65 -3.17
N LEU A 11 22.09 -20.47 -2.34
CA LEU A 11 21.13 -21.49 -2.78
C LEU A 11 19.69 -21.16 -2.42
N PHE A 12 19.44 -20.73 -1.19
CA PHE A 12 18.10 -20.42 -0.71
C PHE A 12 18.14 -19.40 0.43
N GLN A 13 17.08 -18.62 0.59
CA GLN A 13 16.93 -17.59 1.60
C GLN A 13 15.87 -17.94 2.64
N VAL A 14 14.99 -18.89 2.34
CA VAL A 14 13.93 -19.34 3.24
C VAL A 14 14.08 -20.81 3.54
N MET A 15 14.01 -21.16 4.83
CA MET A 15 14.06 -22.52 5.31
C MET A 15 12.79 -22.87 6.10
N PHE A 16 12.29 -24.08 5.88
CA PHE A 16 11.25 -24.68 6.70
C PHE A 16 11.77 -25.99 7.29
N VAL A 17 11.63 -26.16 8.60
CA VAL A 17 12.05 -27.35 9.33
C VAL A 17 10.88 -27.88 10.15
N LEU A 18 10.49 -29.14 9.95
CA LEU A 18 9.59 -29.86 10.83
C LEU A 18 10.38 -30.87 11.65
N GLN A 19 10.52 -30.60 12.94
CA GLN A 19 11.23 -31.48 13.88
C GLN A 19 10.26 -32.51 14.48
N ASN A 20 10.47 -33.78 14.09
CA ASN A 20 9.69 -34.92 14.59
C ASN A 20 10.43 -35.70 15.68
N THR A 21 11.56 -35.21 16.15
CA THR A 21 12.33 -35.88 17.20
C THR A 21 11.71 -35.56 18.57
N PRO A 22 11.20 -36.53 19.33
CA PRO A 22 10.65 -36.27 20.65
C PRO A 22 11.76 -35.73 21.57
N LEU A 23 11.75 -34.45 21.86
CA LEU A 23 12.68 -33.82 22.82
C LEU A 23 12.49 -34.37 24.24
N ASP A 24 11.31 -34.88 24.57
CA ASP A 24 10.96 -35.36 25.90
C ASP A 24 11.57 -36.71 26.26
N ALA A 25 11.99 -37.53 25.29
CA ALA A 25 12.63 -38.82 25.57
C ALA A 25 14.05 -38.71 26.19
N ALA A 26 14.75 -37.61 25.90
CA ALA A 26 16.08 -37.38 26.46
C ALA A 26 16.06 -36.68 27.84
N ALA A 27 14.95 -36.01 28.19
CA ALA A 27 14.81 -35.22 29.42
C ALA A 27 14.38 -36.06 30.65
N LYS A 28 13.93 -37.29 30.47
CA LYS A 28 13.39 -38.14 31.56
C LYS A 28 14.34 -39.24 31.99
N THR A 29 15.62 -38.96 32.19
CA THR A 29 16.51 -39.85 32.89
C THR A 29 16.45 -39.59 34.40
N PRO A 30 16.22 -40.62 35.26
CA PRO A 30 16.01 -40.41 36.70
C PRO A 30 17.21 -39.79 37.46
N SER A 31 18.35 -39.62 36.79
CA SER A 31 19.61 -39.27 37.45
C SER A 31 20.03 -37.79 37.28
N PHE A 32 19.45 -37.02 36.36
CA PHE A 32 19.76 -35.59 36.20
C PHE A 32 18.64 -34.81 35.48
N ALA A 33 18.49 -33.56 35.86
CA ALA A 33 17.58 -32.63 35.17
C ALA A 33 18.36 -31.83 34.10
N MET A 34 17.90 -31.85 32.86
CA MET A 34 18.42 -31.03 31.80
C MET A 34 17.55 -29.76 31.69
N HIS A 35 18.19 -28.59 31.68
CA HIS A 35 17.56 -27.31 31.36
C HIS A 35 18.12 -26.80 30.05
N VAL A 36 17.24 -26.45 29.12
CA VAL A 36 17.65 -25.77 27.89
C VAL A 36 17.91 -24.30 28.24
N ILE A 37 19.14 -23.86 28.01
CA ILE A 37 19.50 -22.45 28.14
C ILE A 37 19.41 -21.84 26.75
N GLU A 38 18.51 -20.90 26.58
CA GLU A 38 18.41 -20.12 25.35
C GLU A 38 19.43 -18.98 25.37
N PRO A 39 20.28 -18.83 24.34
CA PRO A 39 21.21 -17.71 24.26
C PRO A 39 20.45 -16.39 24.05
N ASP A 40 20.91 -15.32 24.72
CA ASP A 40 20.32 -13.98 24.61
C ASP A 40 20.54 -13.35 23.22
N GLU A 41 21.58 -13.77 22.49
CA GLU A 41 21.90 -13.28 21.15
C GLU A 41 21.71 -14.39 20.13
N ARG A 42 20.82 -14.16 19.16
CA ARG A 42 20.55 -15.06 18.03
C ARG A 42 20.92 -14.37 16.73
N THR A 43 21.61 -15.07 15.84
CA THR A 43 21.92 -14.61 14.48
C THR A 43 21.17 -15.48 13.48
N ALA A 44 20.38 -14.85 12.61
CA ALA A 44 19.68 -15.55 11.54
C ALA A 44 20.69 -15.99 10.45
N LYS A 45 20.69 -17.29 10.11
CA LYS A 45 21.52 -17.83 9.00
C LYS A 45 20.92 -17.59 7.63
N PHE A 46 19.60 -17.52 7.57
CA PHE A 46 18.80 -17.27 6.37
C PHE A 46 17.94 -16.03 6.58
N ASP A 47 17.35 -15.54 5.50
CA ASP A 47 16.45 -14.39 5.58
C ASP A 47 15.26 -14.71 6.49
N ILE A 48 14.68 -15.91 6.36
CA ILE A 48 13.62 -16.43 7.24
C ILE A 48 13.81 -17.93 7.43
N THR A 49 13.68 -18.39 8.68
CA THR A 49 13.57 -19.81 9.02
C THR A 49 12.27 -20.01 9.83
N LEU A 50 11.44 -20.96 9.41
CA LEU A 50 10.30 -21.46 10.18
C LEU A 50 10.63 -22.84 10.71
N VAL A 51 10.71 -22.97 12.02
CA VAL A 51 10.88 -24.26 12.71
C VAL A 51 9.56 -24.63 13.35
N MET A 52 9.08 -25.85 13.10
CA MET A 52 7.92 -26.42 13.77
C MET A 52 8.33 -27.69 14.52
N ALA A 53 7.75 -27.90 15.68
CA ALA A 53 7.91 -29.12 16.46
C ALA A 53 6.57 -29.53 17.08
N GLU A 54 6.40 -30.85 17.25
CA GLU A 54 5.27 -31.40 17.98
C GLU A 54 5.58 -31.40 19.49
N SER A 55 4.60 -30.98 20.30
CA SER A 55 4.67 -31.00 21.76
C SER A 55 3.45 -31.69 22.36
N GLU A 56 3.47 -31.94 23.67
CA GLU A 56 2.32 -32.54 24.39
C GLU A 56 1.02 -31.71 24.26
N ASN A 57 1.14 -30.39 24.01
CA ASN A 57 0.01 -29.45 23.92
C ASN A 57 -0.34 -29.05 22.48
N GLY A 58 0.25 -29.68 21.46
CA GLY A 58 0.05 -29.37 20.04
C GLY A 58 1.35 -29.00 19.34
N PHE A 59 1.26 -28.21 18.28
CA PHE A 59 2.44 -27.78 17.54
C PHE A 59 2.99 -26.45 18.08
N TYR A 60 4.31 -26.37 18.18
CA TYR A 60 5.06 -25.15 18.40
C TYR A 60 5.67 -24.70 17.08
N ALA A 61 5.62 -23.42 16.80
CA ALA A 61 6.24 -22.81 15.62
C ALA A 61 7.06 -21.59 16.02
N GLU A 62 8.29 -21.49 15.50
CA GLU A 62 9.20 -20.38 15.73
C GLU A 62 9.67 -19.80 14.39
N PHE A 63 9.58 -18.47 14.25
CA PHE A 63 10.16 -17.73 13.15
C PHE A 63 11.48 -17.08 13.58
N GLU A 64 12.59 -17.55 13.00
CA GLU A 64 13.87 -16.86 13.02
C GLU A 64 14.01 -16.03 11.75
N TYR A 65 14.37 -14.76 11.85
CA TYR A 65 14.43 -13.87 10.69
C TYR A 65 15.52 -12.82 10.82
N ASN A 66 15.99 -12.33 9.66
CA ASN A 66 16.96 -11.25 9.58
C ASN A 66 16.28 -9.90 9.84
N THR A 67 16.65 -9.24 10.95
CA THR A 67 16.06 -7.95 11.37
C THR A 67 16.46 -6.77 10.48
N ASP A 68 17.51 -6.91 9.66
CA ASP A 68 17.86 -5.90 8.66
C ASP A 68 16.92 -5.92 7.45
N LEU A 69 16.26 -7.06 7.20
CA LEU A 69 15.35 -7.26 6.07
C LEU A 69 13.88 -7.16 6.47
N PHE A 70 13.52 -7.64 7.66
CA PHE A 70 12.12 -7.77 8.08
C PHE A 70 11.85 -7.07 9.41
N LYS A 71 10.73 -6.34 9.45
CA LYS A 71 10.20 -5.78 10.70
C LYS A 71 9.42 -6.87 11.45
N LYS A 72 9.43 -6.81 12.77
CA LYS A 72 8.69 -7.72 13.65
C LYS A 72 7.21 -7.84 13.25
N ASP A 73 6.56 -6.72 12.96
CA ASP A 73 5.13 -6.71 12.58
C ASP A 73 4.86 -7.48 11.28
N SER A 74 5.80 -7.48 10.33
CA SER A 74 5.68 -8.24 9.09
C SER A 74 5.76 -9.74 9.35
N ILE A 75 6.66 -10.17 10.25
CA ILE A 75 6.77 -11.58 10.67
C ILE A 75 5.54 -12.00 11.48
N THR A 76 5.02 -11.15 12.36
CA THR A 76 3.79 -11.42 13.12
C THR A 76 2.59 -11.65 12.18
N ARG A 77 2.45 -10.82 11.14
CA ARG A 77 1.41 -11.04 10.11
C ARG A 77 1.63 -12.34 9.33
N MET A 78 2.88 -12.64 8.96
CA MET A 78 3.23 -13.89 8.26
C MET A 78 2.88 -15.12 9.11
N ALA A 79 3.10 -15.08 10.42
CA ALA A 79 2.71 -16.13 11.34
C ALA A 79 1.18 -16.31 11.37
N ALA A 80 0.41 -15.23 11.45
CA ALA A 80 -1.06 -15.27 11.40
C ALA A 80 -1.59 -15.82 10.05
N HIS A 81 -0.95 -15.44 8.94
CA HIS A 81 -1.29 -16.00 7.61
C HIS A 81 -1.01 -17.51 7.56
N PHE A 82 0.12 -17.93 8.08
CA PHE A 82 0.48 -19.35 8.13
C PHE A 82 -0.51 -20.17 8.97
N GLU A 83 -0.87 -19.68 10.15
CA GLU A 83 -1.88 -20.29 11.01
C GLU A 83 -3.24 -20.38 10.30
N SER A 84 -3.67 -19.30 9.64
CA SER A 84 -4.91 -19.28 8.85
C SER A 84 -4.90 -20.34 7.75
N LEU A 85 -3.79 -20.49 7.02
CA LEU A 85 -3.64 -21.50 5.99
C LEU A 85 -3.77 -22.93 6.59
N LEU A 86 -3.08 -23.21 7.70
CA LEU A 86 -3.16 -24.51 8.36
C LEU A 86 -4.60 -24.85 8.77
N HIS A 87 -5.32 -23.88 9.34
CA HIS A 87 -6.72 -24.05 9.70
C HIS A 87 -7.61 -24.37 8.49
N GLN A 88 -7.41 -23.67 7.37
CA GLN A 88 -8.17 -23.93 6.15
C GLN A 88 -7.86 -25.31 5.56
N MET A 89 -6.58 -25.69 5.52
CA MET A 89 -6.16 -27.00 5.01
C MET A 89 -6.76 -28.15 5.81
N VAL A 90 -6.86 -28.02 7.13
CA VAL A 90 -7.51 -29.03 8.00
C VAL A 90 -9.02 -29.04 7.80
N LYS A 91 -9.64 -27.85 7.68
CA LYS A 91 -11.10 -27.73 7.55
C LYS A 91 -11.61 -28.16 6.18
N THR A 92 -10.85 -27.88 5.12
CA THR A 92 -11.24 -28.13 3.72
C THR A 92 -10.11 -28.80 2.92
N PRO A 93 -9.74 -30.07 3.24
CA PRO A 93 -8.54 -30.73 2.70
C PRO A 93 -8.57 -30.95 1.18
N HIS A 94 -9.74 -30.86 0.54
CA HIS A 94 -9.90 -31.01 -0.91
C HIS A 94 -9.95 -29.67 -1.67
N GLN A 95 -9.85 -28.54 -0.97
CA GLN A 95 -9.80 -27.23 -1.59
C GLN A 95 -8.50 -27.05 -2.35
N LYS A 96 -8.53 -26.38 -3.51
CA LYS A 96 -7.32 -26.08 -4.27
C LYS A 96 -6.49 -25.05 -3.53
N ILE A 97 -5.16 -25.15 -3.63
CA ILE A 97 -4.23 -24.21 -3.00
C ILE A 97 -4.50 -22.76 -3.47
N SER A 98 -4.88 -22.58 -4.74
CA SER A 98 -5.22 -21.27 -5.30
C SER A 98 -6.49 -20.62 -4.73
N GLU A 99 -7.30 -21.39 -4.00
CA GLU A 99 -8.56 -20.93 -3.39
C GLU A 99 -8.40 -20.66 -1.89
N LEU A 100 -7.22 -20.97 -1.31
CA LEU A 100 -6.93 -20.67 0.10
C LEU A 100 -6.76 -19.17 0.30
N GLU A 101 -7.43 -18.63 1.30
CA GLU A 101 -7.35 -17.22 1.66
C GLU A 101 -6.16 -16.96 2.59
N LEU A 102 -5.17 -16.20 2.11
CA LEU A 102 -3.99 -15.83 2.89
C LEU A 102 -4.29 -14.70 3.88
N VAL A 103 -5.08 -13.72 3.44
CA VAL A 103 -5.37 -12.51 4.20
C VAL A 103 -6.38 -12.81 5.31
N THR A 104 -6.08 -12.39 6.54
CA THR A 104 -6.98 -12.57 7.68
C THR A 104 -8.22 -11.68 7.57
N ALA A 105 -9.30 -12.00 8.33
CA ALA A 105 -10.50 -11.19 8.35
C ALA A 105 -10.23 -9.74 8.80
N ASP A 106 -9.35 -9.56 9.78
CA ASP A 106 -8.96 -8.22 10.28
C ASP A 106 -8.22 -7.41 9.22
N GLU A 107 -7.33 -8.05 8.46
CA GLU A 107 -6.63 -7.38 7.36
C GLU A 107 -7.58 -7.05 6.20
N LYS A 108 -8.54 -7.94 5.89
CA LYS A 108 -9.59 -7.63 4.91
C LYS A 108 -10.38 -6.38 5.32
N ASN A 109 -10.82 -6.32 6.57
CA ASN A 109 -11.52 -5.15 7.10
C ASN A 109 -10.65 -3.89 7.04
N LEU A 110 -9.37 -4.01 7.39
CA LEU A 110 -8.43 -2.90 7.32
C LEU A 110 -8.26 -2.37 5.88
N ILE A 111 -8.06 -3.28 4.93
CA ILE A 111 -7.76 -2.92 3.52
C ILE A 111 -9.03 -2.45 2.79
N LEU A 112 -10.15 -3.16 2.97
CA LEU A 112 -11.36 -2.90 2.19
C LEU A 112 -12.24 -1.80 2.79
N ASP A 113 -12.29 -1.70 4.12
CA ASP A 113 -13.17 -0.78 4.80
C ASP A 113 -12.41 0.42 5.40
N LYS A 114 -11.48 0.19 6.34
CA LYS A 114 -10.84 1.28 7.08
C LYS A 114 -9.96 2.18 6.21
N TRP A 115 -9.16 1.61 5.31
CA TRP A 115 -8.33 2.42 4.40
C TRP A 115 -9.13 3.08 3.29
N ASN A 116 -10.32 2.58 2.98
CA ASN A 116 -11.23 3.14 2.00
C ASN A 116 -12.33 4.02 2.64
N ASP A 117 -12.32 4.23 3.95
CA ASP A 117 -13.20 5.18 4.62
C ASP A 117 -12.71 6.61 4.37
N THR A 118 -12.80 6.98 3.10
CA THR A 118 -12.39 8.30 2.57
C THR A 118 -13.57 9.19 2.22
N ALA A 119 -14.78 8.81 2.64
CA ALA A 119 -15.98 9.59 2.40
C ALA A 119 -15.88 10.94 3.13
N VAL A 120 -15.95 12.01 2.37
CA VAL A 120 -15.98 13.38 2.88
C VAL A 120 -17.10 14.15 2.22
N ASP A 121 -17.71 15.05 2.96
CA ASP A 121 -18.70 15.96 2.39
C ASP A 121 -18.01 16.93 1.41
N PHE A 122 -18.47 16.96 0.19
CA PHE A 122 -18.04 17.92 -0.82
C PHE A 122 -19.23 18.45 -1.61
N PRO A 123 -19.13 19.64 -2.23
CA PRO A 123 -20.19 20.23 -3.02
C PRO A 123 -20.46 19.42 -4.32
N SER A 124 -21.19 18.32 -4.20
CA SER A 124 -21.48 17.38 -5.31
C SER A 124 -22.42 17.97 -6.38
N ASN A 125 -23.04 19.11 -6.10
CA ASN A 125 -23.96 19.82 -6.98
C ASN A 125 -23.29 20.93 -7.81
N LYS A 126 -21.97 21.08 -7.72
CA LYS A 126 -21.19 22.10 -8.44
C LYS A 126 -20.13 21.47 -9.32
N CYS A 127 -19.93 22.04 -10.50
CA CYS A 127 -18.80 21.70 -11.36
C CYS A 127 -17.50 22.37 -10.88
N ILE A 128 -16.34 21.84 -11.30
CA ILE A 128 -15.02 22.37 -10.91
C ILE A 128 -14.87 23.86 -11.26
N ASN A 129 -15.33 24.28 -12.42
CA ASN A 129 -15.30 25.68 -12.84
C ASN A 129 -16.16 26.59 -11.93
N GLU A 130 -17.28 26.10 -11.37
CA GLU A 130 -18.09 26.84 -10.41
C GLU A 130 -17.39 26.94 -9.05
N LEU A 131 -16.78 25.85 -8.58
CA LEU A 131 -15.96 25.86 -7.36
C LEU A 131 -14.76 26.81 -7.48
N PHE A 132 -14.13 26.85 -8.66
CA PHE A 132 -13.09 27.83 -8.95
C PHE A 132 -13.63 29.27 -8.87
N GLN A 133 -14.81 29.56 -9.43
CA GLN A 133 -15.42 30.87 -9.34
C GLN A 133 -15.76 31.27 -7.92
N ASP A 134 -16.30 30.36 -7.11
CA ASP A 134 -16.54 30.62 -5.68
C ASP A 134 -15.24 31.01 -4.97
N ARG A 135 -14.13 30.35 -5.31
CA ARG A 135 -12.82 30.68 -4.71
C ARG A 135 -12.31 32.04 -5.20
N VAL A 136 -12.50 32.38 -6.48
CA VAL A 136 -12.17 33.72 -7.00
C VAL A 136 -12.95 34.80 -6.27
N ALA A 137 -14.23 34.57 -6.01
CA ALA A 137 -15.07 35.52 -5.29
C ALA A 137 -14.67 35.68 -3.82
N ALA A 138 -14.27 34.58 -3.17
CA ALA A 138 -13.91 34.58 -1.75
C ALA A 138 -12.50 35.15 -1.47
N THR A 139 -11.53 34.90 -2.35
CA THR A 139 -10.12 35.29 -2.13
C THR A 139 -9.44 35.71 -3.44
N PRO A 140 -9.87 36.82 -4.06
CA PRO A 140 -9.41 37.24 -5.41
C PRO A 140 -7.89 37.53 -5.45
N ASP A 141 -7.32 38.10 -4.38
CA ASP A 141 -5.93 38.53 -4.32
C ASP A 141 -4.97 37.45 -3.80
N ALA A 142 -5.52 36.29 -3.36
CA ALA A 142 -4.69 35.19 -2.93
C ALA A 142 -3.95 34.56 -4.13
N PRO A 143 -2.72 34.03 -3.94
CA PRO A 143 -1.99 33.32 -4.97
C PRO A 143 -2.75 32.04 -5.38
N ALA A 144 -2.97 31.87 -6.69
CA ALA A 144 -3.69 30.73 -7.27
C ALA A 144 -2.77 29.74 -7.95
N VAL A 145 -1.74 30.22 -8.67
CA VAL A 145 -0.79 29.40 -9.40
C VAL A 145 0.58 30.06 -9.36
N HIS A 146 1.62 29.25 -9.17
CA HIS A 146 3.02 29.69 -9.24
C HIS A 146 3.80 28.76 -10.16
N PHE A 147 4.53 29.34 -11.11
CA PHE A 147 5.39 28.61 -12.01
C PHE A 147 6.54 29.51 -12.49
N ASP A 148 7.77 29.02 -12.48
CA ASP A 148 8.97 29.69 -12.98
C ASP A 148 9.08 31.16 -12.54
N GLY A 149 8.99 31.39 -11.22
CA GLY A 149 9.09 32.73 -10.62
C GLY A 149 7.87 33.65 -10.85
N THR A 150 6.89 33.23 -11.64
CA THR A 150 5.66 33.99 -11.91
C THR A 150 4.52 33.47 -11.04
N THR A 151 3.83 34.37 -10.34
CA THR A 151 2.66 34.05 -9.53
C THR A 151 1.44 34.82 -10.06
N LEU A 152 0.32 34.11 -10.28
CA LEU A 152 -0.96 34.75 -10.56
C LEU A 152 -1.89 34.60 -9.35
N THR A 153 -2.63 35.66 -9.05
CA THR A 153 -3.74 35.62 -8.10
C THR A 153 -4.96 34.90 -8.70
N PHE A 154 -5.93 34.54 -7.87
CA PHE A 154 -7.20 33.98 -8.36
C PHE A 154 -7.92 34.91 -9.34
N ALA A 155 -7.92 36.23 -9.10
CA ALA A 155 -8.50 37.20 -10.01
C ALA A 155 -7.77 37.21 -11.37
N GLN A 156 -6.44 37.29 -11.37
CA GLN A 156 -5.62 37.29 -12.58
C GLN A 156 -5.76 36.00 -13.40
N LEU A 157 -5.76 34.86 -12.71
CA LEU A 157 -5.97 33.55 -13.35
C LEU A 157 -7.38 33.50 -13.98
N ASN A 158 -8.43 33.94 -13.24
CA ASN A 158 -9.80 33.96 -13.75
C ASN A 158 -9.97 34.85 -14.98
N GLU A 159 -9.30 36.01 -15.04
CA GLU A 159 -9.33 36.89 -16.22
C GLU A 159 -8.78 36.13 -17.45
N ARG A 160 -7.64 35.49 -17.36
CA ARG A 160 -7.06 34.67 -18.44
C ARG A 160 -7.96 33.50 -18.84
N VAL A 161 -8.50 32.80 -17.85
CA VAL A 161 -9.48 31.69 -18.07
C VAL A 161 -10.73 32.17 -18.78
N ASN A 162 -11.28 33.33 -18.39
CA ASN A 162 -12.45 33.95 -19.05
C ASN A 162 -12.17 34.30 -20.51
N ALA A 163 -11.02 34.93 -20.77
CA ALA A 163 -10.62 35.31 -22.12
C ALA A 163 -10.54 34.07 -23.03
N LEU A 164 -9.91 33.00 -22.57
CA LEU A 164 -9.82 31.73 -23.30
C LEU A 164 -11.21 31.10 -23.50
N ALA A 165 -12.04 31.03 -22.46
CA ALA A 165 -13.36 30.43 -22.52
C ALA A 165 -14.28 31.19 -23.53
N HIS A 166 -14.23 32.53 -23.54
CA HIS A 166 -14.97 33.35 -24.53
C HIS A 166 -14.47 33.11 -25.96
N TYR A 167 -13.14 33.02 -26.15
CA TYR A 167 -12.56 32.71 -27.44
C TYR A 167 -13.03 31.36 -27.97
N LEU A 168 -12.96 30.30 -27.14
CA LEU A 168 -13.38 28.96 -27.51
C LEU A 168 -14.87 28.90 -27.85
N ARG A 169 -15.73 29.57 -27.09
CA ARG A 169 -17.16 29.67 -27.38
C ARG A 169 -17.42 30.41 -28.68
N GLY A 170 -16.62 31.45 -28.98
CA GLY A 170 -16.68 32.16 -30.27
C GLY A 170 -16.33 31.28 -31.47
N LEU A 171 -15.54 30.23 -31.29
CA LEU A 171 -15.24 29.19 -32.28
C LEU A 171 -16.35 28.13 -32.40
N GLY A 172 -17.42 28.23 -31.64
CA GLY A 172 -18.53 27.28 -31.67
C GLY A 172 -18.38 26.11 -30.67
N LEU A 173 -17.45 26.19 -29.73
CA LEU A 173 -17.32 25.17 -28.68
C LEU A 173 -18.54 25.22 -27.75
N GLY A 174 -19.16 24.07 -27.52
CA GLY A 174 -20.31 23.88 -26.66
C GLY A 174 -20.19 22.69 -25.72
N PRO A 175 -21.26 22.36 -24.99
CA PRO A 175 -21.27 21.20 -24.11
C PRO A 175 -20.83 19.92 -24.82
N GLU A 176 -20.08 19.06 -24.10
CA GLU A 176 -19.55 17.77 -24.59
C GLU A 176 -18.60 17.86 -25.80
N SER A 177 -18.12 19.07 -26.18
CA SER A 177 -17.11 19.22 -27.23
C SER A 177 -15.73 18.86 -26.73
N PHE A 178 -15.04 17.93 -27.39
CA PHE A 178 -13.69 17.55 -27.04
C PHE A 178 -12.65 18.58 -27.48
N VAL A 179 -11.77 18.98 -26.56
CA VAL A 179 -10.67 19.91 -26.82
C VAL A 179 -9.34 19.31 -26.42
N GLY A 180 -8.44 19.15 -27.39
CA GLY A 180 -7.07 18.72 -27.12
C GLY A 180 -6.22 19.86 -26.57
N ILE A 181 -5.55 19.64 -25.43
CA ILE A 181 -4.59 20.60 -24.85
C ILE A 181 -3.18 20.00 -25.03
N SER A 182 -2.34 20.73 -25.79
CA SER A 182 -0.95 20.34 -26.05
C SER A 182 -0.04 21.52 -25.67
N VAL A 183 0.39 21.56 -24.41
CA VAL A 183 1.28 22.58 -23.85
C VAL A 183 2.25 21.94 -22.88
N ASP A 184 3.45 22.53 -22.75
CA ASP A 184 4.39 22.15 -21.70
C ASP A 184 3.84 22.55 -20.31
N LYS A 185 4.45 22.02 -19.25
CA LYS A 185 4.11 22.42 -17.87
C LYS A 185 4.30 23.92 -17.73
N SER A 186 3.19 24.63 -17.50
CA SER A 186 3.18 26.10 -17.45
C SER A 186 1.88 26.63 -16.80
N ILE A 187 1.80 27.93 -16.59
CA ILE A 187 0.55 28.59 -16.18
C ILE A 187 -0.53 28.41 -17.26
N GLU A 188 -0.15 28.38 -18.54
CA GLU A 188 -1.03 28.19 -19.69
C GLU A 188 -1.73 26.83 -19.65
N GLN A 189 -1.10 25.81 -19.09
CA GLN A 189 -1.74 24.50 -18.87
C GLN A 189 -2.95 24.62 -17.96
N VAL A 190 -2.82 25.35 -16.85
CA VAL A 190 -3.92 25.58 -15.90
C VAL A 190 -5.02 26.45 -16.53
N VAL A 191 -4.61 27.50 -17.25
CA VAL A 191 -5.54 28.37 -18.01
C VAL A 191 -6.31 27.56 -19.05
N GLY A 192 -5.61 26.67 -19.77
CA GLY A 192 -6.21 25.78 -20.78
C GLY A 192 -7.27 24.86 -20.20
N LEU A 193 -6.91 24.14 -19.13
CA LEU A 193 -7.84 23.22 -18.45
C LEU A 193 -9.11 23.92 -17.95
N LEU A 194 -8.94 25.00 -17.18
CA LEU A 194 -10.07 25.74 -16.63
C LEU A 194 -10.86 26.47 -17.72
N GLY A 195 -10.21 26.99 -18.77
CA GLY A 195 -10.83 27.67 -19.89
C GLY A 195 -11.74 26.76 -20.72
N VAL A 196 -11.25 25.53 -21.01
CA VAL A 196 -12.05 24.51 -21.72
C VAL A 196 -13.27 24.12 -20.90
N LEU A 197 -13.11 23.81 -19.62
CA LEU A 197 -14.22 23.45 -18.74
C LEU A 197 -15.23 24.61 -18.61
N LYS A 198 -14.75 25.84 -18.50
CA LYS A 198 -15.62 27.04 -18.41
C LYS A 198 -16.34 27.36 -19.71
N ALA A 199 -15.79 26.97 -20.84
CA ALA A 199 -16.44 27.06 -22.13
C ALA A 199 -17.55 26.01 -22.34
N GLY A 200 -17.60 24.97 -21.50
CA GLY A 200 -18.51 23.84 -21.62
C GLY A 200 -17.87 22.62 -22.33
N GLY A 201 -16.58 22.70 -22.69
CA GLY A 201 -15.86 21.60 -23.35
C GLY A 201 -15.36 20.54 -22.39
N VAL A 202 -14.85 19.46 -22.97
CA VAL A 202 -14.29 18.30 -22.31
C VAL A 202 -12.84 18.11 -22.75
#